data_6a48014c1714494a3d3744f04152b552
#
_entry.id   6a48014c1714494a3d3744f04152b552
#
_cell.length_a   1.000
_cell.length_b   1.000
_cell.length_c   1.000
_cell.angle_alpha   90.00
_cell.angle_beta   90.00
_cell.angle_gamma   90.00
#
_symmetry.space_group_name_H-M   'P 1'
#
loop_
_entity.id
_entity.type
_entity.pdbx_description
1 polymer ?
#
loop_
_entity_poly.entity_id
_entity_poly.type
_entity_poly.pdbx_seq_one_letter_code
_entity_poly.pdbx_strand_id
1 'polypeptide(L)'
;MADSESILQSIKKNLGIMSDYGQFDQDIIMHINTTLNFLDQFGAGKQPFHITGAEETWADFLGDDEEKLNLVKTYVTLKVRMIFDPPASSAVSQAYNETLKELEFRIISICDYKEEG
;
A
#
# COMPACT_ATOMS: atom_id res chain seq x y z
N MET A 1 -7.95 -7.54 -15.23
CA MET A 1 -8.90 -6.43 -15.06
C MET A 1 -8.38 -5.45 -14.02
N ALA A 2 -8.48 -4.17 -14.31
CA ALA A 2 -8.00 -3.15 -13.37
C ALA A 2 -8.81 -3.17 -12.09
N ASP A 3 -8.14 -2.95 -10.97
CA ASP A 3 -8.80 -2.90 -9.67
C ASP A 3 -9.30 -1.47 -9.44
N SER A 4 -10.63 -1.31 -9.50
CA SER A 4 -11.28 -0.02 -9.27
C SER A 4 -11.60 0.22 -7.79
N GLU A 5 -11.09 -0.62 -6.92
CA GLU A 5 -11.28 -0.48 -5.48
C GLU A 5 -10.56 0.74 -4.95
N SER A 6 -11.22 1.49 -4.05
CA SER A 6 -10.62 2.65 -3.39
C SER A 6 -9.42 2.23 -2.56
N ILE A 7 -8.32 2.97 -2.70
CA ILE A 7 -7.12 2.71 -1.90
C ILE A 7 -7.44 2.86 -0.42
N LEU A 8 -8.07 3.97 -0.03
CA LEU A 8 -8.40 4.21 1.38
C LEU A 8 -9.32 3.13 1.93
N GLN A 9 -10.40 2.80 1.21
CA GLN A 9 -11.37 1.84 1.72
C GLN A 9 -10.78 0.44 1.81
N SER A 10 -9.94 0.04 0.87
CA SER A 10 -9.31 -1.27 0.92
C SER A 10 -8.37 -1.41 2.11
N ILE A 11 -7.60 -0.36 2.40
CA ILE A 11 -6.70 -0.37 3.56
C ILE A 11 -7.52 -0.40 4.86
N LYS A 12 -8.57 0.41 4.95
CA LYS A 12 -9.45 0.38 6.13
C LYS A 12 -10.03 -1.02 6.35
N LYS A 13 -10.50 -1.65 5.28
CA LYS A 13 -11.05 -3.00 5.35
C LYS A 13 -10.00 -3.98 5.90
N ASN A 14 -8.79 -3.89 5.40
CA ASN A 14 -7.72 -4.78 5.83
C ASN A 14 -7.28 -4.52 7.27
N LEU A 15 -7.52 -3.32 7.79
CA LEU A 15 -7.25 -2.97 9.18
C LEU A 15 -8.43 -3.28 10.11
N GLY A 16 -9.54 -3.76 9.56
CA GLY A 16 -10.72 -4.06 10.36
C GLY A 16 -11.58 -2.84 10.67
N ILE A 17 -11.43 -1.77 9.92
CA ILE A 17 -12.20 -0.53 10.12
C ILE A 17 -13.35 -0.49 9.14
N MET A 18 -14.55 -0.19 9.65
CA MET A 18 -15.74 -0.12 8.79
C MET A 18 -15.65 1.07 7.84
N SER A 19 -16.18 0.89 6.63
CA SER A 19 -16.06 1.90 5.59
C SER A 19 -16.70 3.24 5.96
N ASP A 20 -17.76 3.22 6.76
CA ASP A 20 -18.46 4.44 7.18
C ASP A 20 -17.90 5.06 8.45
N TYR A 21 -16.88 4.46 9.05
CA TYR A 21 -16.24 4.99 10.26
C TYR A 21 -15.07 5.87 9.84
N GLY A 22 -15.24 7.18 9.88
CA GLY A 22 -14.27 8.10 9.32
C GLY A 22 -13.34 8.80 10.30
N GLN A 23 -13.37 8.41 11.58
CA GLN A 23 -12.62 9.12 12.61
C GLN A 23 -11.10 9.06 12.37
N PHE A 24 -10.60 7.96 11.80
CA PHE A 24 -9.18 7.77 11.58
C PHE A 24 -8.74 8.06 10.14
N ASP A 25 -9.66 8.52 9.29
CA ASP A 25 -9.36 8.63 7.85
C ASP A 25 -8.16 9.53 7.58
N GLN A 26 -8.07 10.69 8.26
CA GLN A 26 -6.97 11.61 8.00
C GLN A 26 -5.61 11.00 8.36
N ASP A 27 -5.54 10.30 9.48
CA ASP A 27 -4.30 9.63 9.89
C ASP A 27 -3.93 8.53 8.91
N ILE A 28 -4.92 7.74 8.51
CA ILE A 28 -4.69 6.62 7.58
C ILE A 28 -4.25 7.17 6.22
N ILE A 29 -4.88 8.23 5.73
CA ILE A 29 -4.49 8.88 4.47
C ILE A 29 -3.03 9.33 4.54
N MET A 30 -2.62 9.95 5.65
CA MET A 30 -1.25 10.39 5.82
C MET A 30 -0.27 9.22 5.73
N HIS A 31 -0.59 8.13 6.42
CA HIS A 31 0.29 6.95 6.40
C HIS A 31 0.32 6.28 5.03
N ILE A 32 -0.81 6.23 4.34
CA ILE A 32 -0.86 5.70 2.98
C ILE A 32 0.03 6.54 2.07
N ASN A 33 -0.11 7.86 2.13
CA ASN A 33 0.66 8.75 1.26
C ASN A 33 2.16 8.65 1.53
N THR A 34 2.56 8.51 2.78
CA THR A 34 3.96 8.29 3.12
C THR A 34 4.48 7.02 2.47
N THR A 35 3.68 5.95 2.52
CA THR A 35 4.07 4.67 1.92
C THR A 35 4.12 4.76 0.40
N LEU A 36 3.16 5.44 -0.22
CA LEU A 36 3.16 5.64 -1.67
C LEU A 36 4.40 6.41 -2.10
N ASN A 37 4.87 7.32 -1.26
CA ASN A 37 6.10 8.06 -1.53
C ASN A 37 7.34 7.15 -1.53
N PHE A 38 7.38 6.17 -0.63
CA PHE A 38 8.44 5.16 -0.67
C PHE A 38 8.38 4.34 -1.95
N LEU A 39 7.17 3.98 -2.37
CA LEU A 39 6.99 3.21 -3.59
C LEU A 39 7.43 3.98 -4.83
N ASP A 40 7.34 5.31 -4.80
CA ASP A 40 7.87 6.16 -5.86
C ASP A 40 9.35 5.87 -6.10
N GLN A 41 10.11 5.74 -5.02
CA GLN A 41 11.54 5.48 -5.11
C GLN A 41 11.85 4.13 -5.73
N PHE A 42 10.90 3.21 -5.67
CA PHE A 42 11.03 1.89 -6.29
C PHE A 42 10.59 1.89 -7.76
N GLY A 43 9.98 2.98 -8.22
CA GLY A 43 9.44 3.05 -9.57
C GLY A 43 8.08 2.39 -9.71
N ALA A 44 7.38 2.16 -8.63
CA ALA A 44 6.06 1.54 -8.66
C ALA A 44 4.97 2.58 -8.84
N GLY A 45 4.18 2.47 -9.89
CA GLY A 45 3.02 3.29 -10.10
C GLY A 45 3.31 4.66 -10.70
N LYS A 46 2.24 5.42 -10.89
CA LYS A 46 2.29 6.77 -11.46
C LYS A 46 2.88 7.76 -10.47
N GLN A 47 3.62 8.73 -10.98
CA GLN A 47 4.24 9.74 -10.15
C GLN A 47 3.99 11.14 -10.72
N PRO A 48 3.77 12.13 -9.90
CA PRO A 48 3.50 12.04 -8.45
C PRO A 48 2.09 11.52 -8.18
N PHE A 49 1.91 10.79 -7.09
CA PHE A 49 0.61 10.24 -6.74
C PHE A 49 0.39 10.29 -5.23
N HIS A 50 -0.80 10.71 -4.83
CA HIS A 50 -1.22 10.68 -3.43
C HIS A 50 -2.75 10.62 -3.40
N ILE A 51 -3.29 10.20 -2.26
CA ILE A 51 -4.75 10.17 -2.08
C ILE A 51 -5.18 11.32 -1.19
N THR A 52 -6.41 11.78 -1.40
CA THR A 52 -7.02 12.84 -0.58
C THR A 52 -8.27 12.36 0.14
N GLY A 53 -8.80 11.20 -0.26
CA GLY A 53 -10.00 10.64 0.31
C GLY A 53 -10.21 9.25 -0.23
N ALA A 54 -11.47 8.88 -0.45
CA ALA A 54 -11.84 7.54 -0.88
C ALA A 54 -12.03 7.41 -2.39
N GLU A 55 -11.73 8.45 -3.16
CA GLU A 55 -12.00 8.45 -4.59
C GLU A 55 -10.89 7.81 -5.43
N GLU A 56 -9.64 7.93 -4.97
CA GLU A 56 -8.52 7.39 -5.71
C GLU A 56 -8.51 5.86 -5.61
N THR A 57 -8.23 5.20 -6.73
CA THR A 57 -8.26 3.75 -6.81
C THR A 57 -6.87 3.18 -7.07
N TRP A 58 -6.73 1.87 -6.83
CA TRP A 58 -5.48 1.18 -7.16
C TRP A 58 -5.16 1.27 -8.65
N ALA A 59 -6.21 1.23 -9.49
CA ALA A 59 -5.99 1.37 -10.93
C ALA A 59 -5.45 2.74 -11.29
N ASP A 60 -5.89 3.79 -10.59
CA ASP A 60 -5.35 5.13 -10.80
C ASP A 60 -3.85 5.19 -10.56
N PHE A 61 -3.36 4.43 -9.58
CA PHE A 61 -1.95 4.43 -9.21
C PHE A 61 -1.12 3.45 -10.07
N LEU A 62 -1.64 2.24 -10.29
CA LEU A 62 -0.87 1.14 -10.89
C LEU A 62 -1.30 0.79 -12.32
N GLY A 63 -2.44 1.29 -12.78
CA GLY A 63 -2.98 0.86 -14.07
C GLY A 63 -3.51 -0.56 -13.98
N ASP A 64 -3.28 -1.34 -15.03
CA ASP A 64 -3.82 -2.70 -15.14
C ASP A 64 -2.84 -3.79 -14.71
N ASP A 65 -1.76 -3.43 -14.03
CA ASP A 65 -0.72 -4.38 -13.65
C ASP A 65 -1.13 -5.15 -12.39
N GLU A 66 -1.78 -6.28 -12.59
CA GLU A 66 -2.26 -7.09 -11.47
C GLU A 66 -1.14 -7.71 -10.64
N GLU A 67 0.00 -7.97 -11.27
CA GLU A 67 1.15 -8.53 -10.56
C GLU A 67 1.68 -7.53 -9.53
N LYS A 68 1.85 -6.28 -9.95
CA LYS A 68 2.24 -5.22 -9.01
C LYS A 68 1.16 -4.96 -7.98
N LEU A 69 -0.11 -5.04 -8.39
CA LEU A 69 -1.22 -4.74 -7.50
C LEU A 69 -1.17 -5.56 -6.21
N ASN A 70 -1.01 -6.87 -6.33
CA ASN A 70 -1.03 -7.74 -5.16
C ASN A 70 0.13 -7.42 -4.21
N LEU A 71 1.32 -7.22 -4.77
CA LEU A 71 2.50 -6.90 -3.94
C LEU A 71 2.38 -5.54 -3.29
N VAL A 72 1.97 -4.54 -4.05
CA VAL A 72 1.86 -3.16 -3.56
C VAL A 72 0.76 -3.03 -2.51
N LYS A 73 -0.38 -3.65 -2.77
CA LYS A 73 -1.51 -3.60 -1.85
C LYS A 73 -1.14 -4.21 -0.49
N THR A 74 -0.47 -5.36 -0.52
CA THR A 74 0.00 -6.00 0.71
C THR A 74 1.04 -5.14 1.42
N TYR A 75 1.96 -4.57 0.66
CA TYR A 75 3.02 -3.72 1.21
C TYR A 75 2.42 -2.51 1.92
N VAL A 76 1.49 -1.80 1.26
CA VAL A 76 0.86 -0.61 1.86
C VAL A 76 0.09 -0.99 3.11
N THR A 77 -0.65 -2.10 3.06
CA THR A 77 -1.42 -2.56 4.21
C THR A 77 -0.52 -2.81 5.42
N LEU A 78 0.58 -3.54 5.22
CA LEU A 78 1.49 -3.87 6.32
C LEU A 78 2.20 -2.64 6.86
N LYS A 79 2.63 -1.74 5.98
CA LYS A 79 3.29 -0.50 6.41
C LYS A 79 2.36 0.36 7.25
N VAL A 80 1.13 0.55 6.77
CA VAL A 80 0.15 1.35 7.51
C VAL A 80 -0.18 0.69 8.84
N ARG A 81 -0.34 -0.64 8.85
CA ARG A 81 -0.64 -1.35 10.08
C ARG A 81 0.46 -1.19 11.13
N MET A 82 1.72 -1.25 10.71
CA MET A 82 2.84 -1.11 11.64
C MET A 82 2.89 0.26 12.31
N ILE A 83 2.35 1.27 11.65
CA ILE A 83 2.32 2.63 12.20
C ILE A 83 1.02 2.86 12.98
N PHE A 84 -0.12 2.48 12.40
CA PHE A 84 -1.44 2.79 12.91
C PHE A 84 -1.87 1.86 14.04
N ASP A 85 -1.61 0.56 13.87
CA ASP A 85 -2.08 -0.47 14.80
C ASP A 85 -1.04 -1.59 14.88
N PRO A 86 0.14 -1.31 15.45
CA PRO A 86 1.21 -2.31 15.46
C PRO A 86 0.84 -3.53 16.30
N PRO A 87 1.33 -4.72 15.92
CA PRO A 87 1.10 -5.92 16.72
C PRO A 87 1.69 -5.76 18.12
N ALA A 88 1.02 -6.35 19.11
CA ALA A 88 1.49 -6.32 20.50
C ALA A 88 2.71 -7.20 20.71
N SER A 89 2.83 -8.28 19.94
CA SER A 89 3.93 -9.22 20.06
C SER A 89 5.14 -8.77 19.25
N SER A 90 6.32 -8.75 19.88
CA SER A 90 7.55 -8.41 19.17
C SER A 90 7.90 -9.46 18.11
N ALA A 91 7.54 -10.72 18.34
CA ALA A 91 7.77 -11.77 17.34
C ALA A 91 6.94 -11.54 16.09
N VAL A 92 5.69 -11.11 16.24
CA VAL A 92 4.83 -10.81 15.10
C VAL A 92 5.32 -9.55 14.38
N SER A 93 5.76 -8.53 15.12
CA SER A 93 6.32 -7.32 14.53
C SER A 93 7.55 -7.64 13.70
N GLN A 94 8.43 -8.51 14.20
CA GLN A 94 9.62 -8.92 13.48
C GLN A 94 9.26 -9.68 12.20
N ALA A 95 8.27 -10.55 12.26
CA ALA A 95 7.80 -11.29 11.10
C ALA A 95 7.26 -10.34 10.03
N TYR A 96 6.50 -9.32 10.45
CA TYR A 96 5.99 -8.32 9.51
C TYR A 96 7.13 -7.53 8.87
N ASN A 97 8.15 -7.16 9.66
CA ASN A 97 9.29 -6.42 9.12
C ASN A 97 10.05 -7.26 8.09
N GLU A 98 10.21 -8.54 8.34
CA GLU A 98 10.85 -9.43 7.38
C GLU A 98 10.04 -9.57 6.11
N THR A 99 8.72 -9.69 6.24
CA THR A 99 7.81 -9.75 5.09
C THR A 99 7.89 -8.45 4.28
N LEU A 100 7.95 -7.30 4.96
CA LEU A 100 8.06 -6.02 4.28
C LEU A 100 9.34 -5.92 3.47
N LYS A 101 10.46 -6.40 4.01
CA LYS A 101 11.74 -6.41 3.28
C LYS A 101 11.65 -7.28 2.04
N GLU A 102 11.02 -8.43 2.16
CA GLU A 102 10.85 -9.32 1.01
C GLU A 102 9.95 -8.68 -0.05
N LEU A 103 8.87 -8.04 0.38
CA LEU A 103 7.97 -7.34 -0.55
C LEU A 103 8.69 -6.21 -1.27
N GLU A 104 9.51 -5.44 -0.54
CA GLU A 104 10.31 -4.37 -1.14
C GLU A 104 11.22 -4.92 -2.23
N PHE A 105 11.90 -6.02 -1.94
CA PHE A 105 12.79 -6.65 -2.90
C PHE A 105 12.01 -7.10 -4.14
N ARG A 106 10.86 -7.72 -3.96
CA ARG A 106 10.05 -8.21 -5.08
C ARG A 106 9.50 -7.06 -5.91
N ILE A 107 9.03 -6.00 -5.27
CA ILE A 107 8.51 -4.82 -5.96
C ILE A 107 9.62 -4.17 -6.78
N ILE A 108 10.78 -3.97 -6.18
CA ILE A 108 11.93 -3.38 -6.88
C ILE A 108 12.30 -4.25 -8.09
N SER A 109 12.35 -5.55 -7.91
CA SER A 109 12.73 -6.47 -8.98
C SER A 109 11.75 -6.41 -10.15
N ILE A 110 10.45 -6.36 -9.85
CA ILE A 110 9.44 -6.27 -10.90
C ILE A 110 9.52 -4.93 -11.63
N CYS A 111 9.71 -3.84 -10.88
CA CYS A 111 9.81 -2.51 -11.49
C CYS A 111 11.03 -2.40 -12.40
N ASP A 112 12.17 -2.90 -11.94
CA ASP A 112 13.39 -2.90 -12.76
C ASP A 112 13.20 -3.71 -14.03
N TYR A 113 12.60 -4.88 -13.90
CA TYR A 113 12.34 -5.76 -15.04
C TYR A 113 11.43 -5.07 -16.06
N LYS A 114 10.36 -4.42 -15.57
CA LYS A 114 9.42 -3.73 -16.46
C LYS A 114 10.05 -2.56 -17.18
N GLU A 115 10.95 -1.85 -16.53
CA GLU A 115 11.65 -0.72 -17.16
C GLU A 115 12.58 -1.17 -18.28
N GLU A 116 13.22 -2.32 -18.10
CA GLU A 116 14.12 -2.85 -19.11
C GLU A 116 13.37 -3.43 -20.32
N GLY A 117 12.18 -3.88 -20.08
CA GLY A 117 11.37 -4.50 -21.10
C GLY A 117 10.52 -3.57 -21.86
#